data_743e497368cee876295abb413bb9c49d
#
_entry.id   743e497368cee876295abb413bb9c49d
#
_cell.length_a   1.000
_cell.length_b   1.000
_cell.length_c   1.000
_cell.angle_alpha   90.00
_cell.angle_beta   90.00
_cell.angle_gamma   90.00
#
_symmetry.space_group_name_H-M   'P 1'
#
loop_
_entity.id
_entity.type
_entity.pdbx_description
1 polymer ?
#
loop_
_entity_poly.entity_id
_entity_poly.type
_entity_poly.pdbx_seq_one_letter_code
_entity_poly.pdbx_strand_id
1 'polypeptide(L)'
;MHKTVATTAEFLDNWDSRVNFLMVEECLPFSFEFPPTKQIVERLVAEQKTTGITGRLRNTSDGENTIEDFRGMSFADLMETSFQLRYPDVTMLDHPGDLFAGFTERVLIPWKRYLLDHGFEWDRCYALARVSGPNTCTGYHMDRSNVLFWNVRGRKVFHGFHDPDRWVPLEQATAGREAQIMPENVPDEDVLSYEIGDNTFLWNHLLTPHWVDAPELTFGINFSHGGLRHNGRLCRYEQHVYDMLGHNPNVQWHPETASRVSAAGLK
;
A
#
# COMPACT_ATOMS: atom_id res chain seq x y z
N MET A 1 10.03 -10.64 17.33
CA MET A 1 11.05 -10.78 16.26
C MET A 1 10.34 -10.49 14.95
N HIS A 2 10.84 -9.54 14.16
CA HIS A 2 10.25 -9.18 12.87
C HIS A 2 10.37 -10.36 11.89
N LYS A 3 9.31 -10.62 11.13
CA LYS A 3 9.34 -11.63 10.08
C LYS A 3 9.90 -10.98 8.81
N THR A 4 10.95 -11.58 8.29
CA THR A 4 11.55 -11.19 7.00
C THR A 4 11.52 -12.39 6.07
N VAL A 5 11.08 -12.18 4.85
CA VAL A 5 11.03 -13.16 3.76
C VAL A 5 12.19 -12.87 2.82
N ALA A 6 13.07 -13.85 2.67
CA ALA A 6 14.31 -13.72 1.89
C ALA A 6 14.31 -14.57 0.60
N THR A 7 13.30 -15.41 0.42
CA THR A 7 13.20 -16.30 -0.75
C THR A 7 11.78 -16.38 -1.26
N THR A 8 11.64 -16.73 -2.55
CA THR A 8 10.33 -17.00 -3.15
C THR A 8 9.57 -18.12 -2.41
N ALA A 9 10.27 -19.17 -1.96
CA ALA A 9 9.63 -20.26 -1.20
C ALA A 9 9.01 -19.73 0.11
N GLU A 10 9.74 -18.90 0.85
CA GLU A 10 9.21 -18.25 2.06
C GLU A 10 8.04 -17.31 1.74
N PHE A 11 8.07 -16.61 0.60
CA PHE A 11 6.93 -15.80 0.17
C PHE A 11 5.70 -16.68 -0.09
N LEU A 12 5.86 -17.79 -0.81
CA LEU A 12 4.77 -18.74 -1.09
C LEU A 12 4.19 -19.38 0.17
N ASP A 13 5.00 -19.59 1.20
CA ASP A 13 4.54 -20.13 2.48
C ASP A 13 3.77 -19.07 3.33
N ASN A 14 3.92 -17.79 3.01
CA ASN A 14 3.44 -16.70 3.86
C ASN A 14 2.45 -15.73 3.20
N TRP A 15 2.29 -15.76 1.88
CA TRP A 15 1.45 -14.81 1.12
C TRP A 15 -0.01 -14.74 1.60
N ASP A 16 -0.50 -15.78 2.24
CA ASP A 16 -1.89 -15.96 2.69
C ASP A 16 -1.95 -16.05 4.23
N SER A 17 -1.35 -15.06 4.90
CA SER A 17 -1.39 -14.93 6.37
C SER A 17 -2.06 -13.60 6.77
N ARG A 18 -2.12 -13.27 8.07
CA ARG A 18 -2.53 -11.96 8.58
C ARG A 18 -1.40 -11.21 9.31
N VAL A 19 -0.22 -11.81 9.39
CA VAL A 19 0.95 -11.14 9.98
C VAL A 19 1.80 -10.58 8.86
N ASN A 20 1.94 -9.26 8.81
CA ASN A 20 2.75 -8.57 7.84
C ASN A 20 4.23 -8.97 7.95
N PHE A 21 4.97 -8.86 6.86
CA PHE A 21 6.39 -9.19 6.84
C PHE A 21 7.18 -8.28 5.88
N LEU A 22 8.47 -8.13 6.18
CA LEU A 22 9.41 -7.48 5.27
C LEU A 22 9.84 -8.46 4.18
N MET A 23 10.09 -7.94 2.98
CA MET A 23 10.73 -8.68 1.89
C MET A 23 12.09 -8.07 1.61
N VAL A 24 13.10 -8.91 1.38
CA VAL A 24 14.40 -8.42 0.93
C VAL A 24 14.34 -8.04 -0.55
N GLU A 25 15.12 -7.04 -0.94
CA GLU A 25 15.15 -6.52 -2.31
C GLU A 25 15.49 -7.61 -3.34
N GLU A 26 16.38 -8.53 -2.98
CA GLU A 26 16.82 -9.63 -3.83
C GLU A 26 15.68 -10.59 -4.24
N CYS A 27 14.57 -10.58 -3.51
CA CYS A 27 13.37 -11.35 -3.86
C CYS A 27 12.51 -10.68 -4.93
N LEU A 28 12.82 -9.44 -5.31
CA LEU A 28 11.97 -8.67 -6.21
C LEU A 28 12.57 -8.62 -7.61
N PRO A 29 11.76 -8.84 -8.65
CA PRO A 29 12.24 -8.95 -10.02
C PRO A 29 12.46 -7.60 -10.71
N PHE A 30 12.48 -6.51 -9.96
CA PHE A 30 12.51 -5.17 -10.51
C PHE A 30 13.37 -4.21 -9.68
N SER A 31 13.83 -3.16 -10.33
CA SER A 31 14.40 -1.97 -9.72
C SER A 31 13.99 -0.74 -10.52
N PHE A 32 13.93 0.42 -9.88
CA PHE A 32 13.60 1.67 -10.55
C PHE A 32 14.29 2.86 -9.88
N GLU A 33 14.83 3.75 -10.67
CA GLU A 33 15.42 4.99 -10.19
C GLU A 33 14.38 6.11 -10.26
N PHE A 34 13.92 6.54 -9.09
CA PHE A 34 12.95 7.61 -8.97
C PHE A 34 13.60 8.98 -9.00
N PRO A 35 12.92 10.01 -9.54
CA PRO A 35 13.35 11.39 -9.40
C PRO A 35 13.42 11.80 -7.92
N PRO A 36 14.08 12.93 -7.60
CA PRO A 36 14.12 13.46 -6.23
C PRO A 36 12.71 13.64 -5.64
N THR A 37 12.53 13.29 -4.36
CA THR A 37 11.21 13.36 -3.70
C THR A 37 10.59 14.76 -3.80
N LYS A 38 11.39 15.82 -3.71
CA LYS A 38 10.93 17.19 -3.93
C LYS A 38 10.24 17.38 -5.28
N GLN A 39 10.86 16.89 -6.36
CA GLN A 39 10.28 16.99 -7.72
C GLN A 39 8.97 16.20 -7.81
N ILE A 40 8.89 15.03 -7.18
CA ILE A 40 7.66 14.22 -7.12
C ILE A 40 6.56 15.00 -6.40
N VAL A 41 6.85 15.55 -5.22
CA VAL A 41 5.89 16.33 -4.42
C VAL A 41 5.38 17.53 -5.22
N GLU A 42 6.26 18.35 -5.77
CA GLU A 42 5.92 19.55 -6.54
C GLU A 42 5.01 19.21 -7.75
N ARG A 43 5.35 18.12 -8.45
CA ARG A 43 4.56 17.66 -9.61
C ARG A 43 3.17 17.17 -9.18
N LEU A 44 3.08 16.35 -8.12
CA LEU A 44 1.80 15.83 -7.62
C LEU A 44 0.91 16.95 -7.08
N VAL A 45 1.47 17.93 -6.39
CA VAL A 45 0.74 19.09 -5.90
C VAL A 45 0.20 19.94 -7.05
N ALA A 46 1.02 20.19 -8.08
CA ALA A 46 0.60 20.97 -9.25
C ALA A 46 -0.59 20.32 -10.00
N GLU A 47 -0.65 18.99 -9.99
CA GLU A 47 -1.73 18.24 -10.66
C GLU A 47 -2.91 17.87 -9.73
N GLN A 48 -2.86 18.24 -8.49
CA GLN A 48 -3.96 17.99 -7.56
C GLN A 48 -5.27 18.56 -8.13
N LYS A 49 -6.33 17.77 -8.17
CA LYS A 49 -7.65 18.01 -8.79
C LYS A 49 -7.79 17.65 -10.28
N THR A 50 -6.72 17.56 -11.06
CA THR A 50 -6.85 17.22 -12.49
C THR A 50 -6.78 15.71 -12.73
N THR A 51 -6.09 14.98 -11.86
CA THR A 51 -5.77 13.55 -12.05
C THR A 51 -6.25 12.66 -10.92
N GLY A 52 -7.21 13.12 -10.09
CA GLY A 52 -7.70 12.34 -8.93
C GLY A 52 -6.72 12.26 -7.76
N ILE A 53 -5.72 13.13 -7.72
CA ILE A 53 -4.79 13.22 -6.60
C ILE A 53 -5.55 13.76 -5.39
N THR A 54 -5.49 13.03 -4.29
CA THR A 54 -6.08 13.44 -3.01
C THR A 54 -4.99 13.98 -2.11
N GLY A 55 -5.10 15.27 -1.74
CA GLY A 55 -4.33 15.88 -0.67
C GLY A 55 -5.11 15.79 0.64
N ARG A 56 -4.43 15.53 1.75
CA ARG A 56 -5.02 15.48 3.08
C ARG A 56 -4.09 16.14 4.08
N LEU A 57 -4.66 17.02 4.92
CA LEU A 57 -4.03 17.38 6.19
C LEU A 57 -4.29 16.24 7.18
N ARG A 58 -3.25 15.85 7.91
CA ARG A 58 -3.40 14.92 9.02
C ARG A 58 -2.90 15.54 10.29
N ASN A 59 -3.82 15.84 11.18
CA ASN A 59 -3.51 16.15 12.54
C ASN A 59 -3.31 14.85 13.32
N THR A 60 -2.20 14.73 14.03
CA THR A 60 -1.81 13.53 14.77
C THR A 60 -2.72 13.20 15.95
N SER A 61 -3.49 14.17 16.45
CA SER A 61 -4.27 14.01 17.68
C SER A 61 -5.70 13.50 17.48
N ASP A 62 -6.37 13.79 16.36
CA ASP A 62 -7.82 13.61 16.29
C ASP A 62 -8.32 12.71 15.14
N GLY A 63 -7.42 12.18 14.32
CA GLY A 63 -7.77 11.21 13.26
C GLY A 63 -8.64 11.77 12.11
N GLU A 64 -9.04 13.02 12.16
CA GLU A 64 -9.82 13.64 11.10
C GLU A 64 -8.94 13.94 9.89
N ASN A 65 -9.35 13.38 8.75
CA ASN A 65 -8.73 13.63 7.45
C ASN A 65 -9.47 14.76 6.75
N THR A 66 -8.90 15.94 6.74
CA THR A 66 -9.42 17.04 5.93
C THR A 66 -8.82 16.95 4.53
N ILE A 67 -9.69 16.92 3.50
CA ILE A 67 -9.23 17.00 2.11
C ILE A 67 -8.84 18.44 1.84
N GLU A 68 -7.56 18.64 1.47
CA GLU A 68 -7.00 19.96 1.24
C GLU A 68 -6.43 20.10 -0.18
N ASP A 69 -6.47 21.32 -0.66
CA ASP A 69 -5.86 21.74 -1.91
C ASP A 69 -4.52 22.43 -1.62
N PHE A 70 -3.43 21.73 -1.88
CA PHE A 70 -2.08 22.25 -1.65
C PHE A 70 -1.52 23.03 -2.84
N ARG A 71 -2.27 23.21 -3.93
CA ARG A 71 -1.80 23.95 -5.09
C ARG A 71 -1.46 25.39 -4.72
N GLY A 72 -0.28 25.81 -5.11
CA GLY A 72 0.24 27.15 -4.78
C GLY A 72 1.06 27.22 -3.48
N MET A 73 1.08 26.16 -2.66
CA MET A 73 2.02 26.07 -1.56
C MET A 73 3.44 25.78 -2.10
N SER A 74 4.43 26.42 -1.53
CA SER A 74 5.82 26.09 -1.80
C SER A 74 6.19 24.77 -1.15
N PHE A 75 7.25 24.10 -1.66
CA PHE A 75 7.76 22.90 -1.01
C PHE A 75 8.19 23.15 0.44
N ALA A 76 8.73 24.34 0.75
CA ALA A 76 9.11 24.71 2.11
C ALA A 76 7.90 24.78 3.04
N ASP A 77 6.81 25.40 2.60
CA ASP A 77 5.58 25.51 3.39
C ASP A 77 4.95 24.12 3.62
N LEU A 78 5.02 23.25 2.63
CA LEU A 78 4.55 21.86 2.77
C LEU A 78 5.36 21.10 3.84
N MET A 79 6.67 21.35 3.95
CA MET A 79 7.52 20.66 4.94
C MET A 79 7.19 21.08 6.39
N GLU A 80 6.54 22.21 6.59
CA GLU A 80 6.03 22.65 7.90
C GLU A 80 4.59 22.13 8.16
N THR A 81 4.05 21.33 7.25
CA THR A 81 2.66 20.89 7.29
C THR A 81 2.61 19.35 7.34
N SER A 82 1.78 18.80 8.24
CA SER A 82 1.51 17.36 8.28
C SER A 82 0.57 16.96 7.14
N PHE A 83 1.09 16.69 5.96
CA PHE A 83 0.29 16.43 4.77
C PHE A 83 0.47 14.99 4.24
N GLN A 84 -0.49 14.55 3.45
CA GLN A 84 -0.37 13.33 2.64
C GLN A 84 -0.90 13.60 1.23
N LEU A 85 -0.20 13.04 0.23
CA LEU A 85 -0.65 12.96 -1.15
C LEU A 85 -0.83 11.49 -1.54
N ARG A 86 -1.92 11.20 -2.22
CA ARG A 86 -2.17 9.90 -2.85
C ARG A 86 -2.41 10.11 -4.33
N TYR A 87 -1.59 9.50 -5.15
CA TYR A 87 -1.77 9.44 -6.59
C TYR A 87 -2.28 8.04 -6.97
N PRO A 88 -3.46 7.92 -7.54
CA PRO A 88 -4.18 6.64 -7.62
C PRO A 88 -3.61 5.64 -8.60
N ASP A 89 -2.87 6.09 -9.63
CA ASP A 89 -2.33 5.22 -10.66
C ASP A 89 -1.03 5.80 -11.26
N VAL A 90 0.11 5.24 -10.90
CA VAL A 90 1.42 5.72 -11.36
C VAL A 90 1.61 5.60 -12.88
N THR A 91 0.85 4.73 -13.55
CA THR A 91 0.94 4.56 -15.01
C THR A 91 0.46 5.79 -15.78
N MET A 92 -0.31 6.66 -15.14
CA MET A 92 -0.73 7.93 -15.75
C MET A 92 0.43 8.93 -15.90
N LEU A 93 1.53 8.76 -15.17
CA LEU A 93 2.75 9.55 -15.29
C LEU A 93 3.92 8.72 -15.86
N ASP A 94 3.61 7.62 -16.53
CA ASP A 94 4.57 6.74 -17.19
C ASP A 94 4.64 7.03 -18.71
N HIS A 95 5.03 8.26 -19.03
CA HIS A 95 5.26 8.69 -20.40
C HIS A 95 6.68 9.26 -20.57
N PRO A 96 7.26 9.24 -21.76
CA PRO A 96 8.58 9.82 -21.99
C PRO A 96 8.67 11.27 -21.49
N GLY A 97 9.61 11.51 -20.58
CA GLY A 97 9.84 12.82 -19.96
C GLY A 97 8.97 13.12 -18.73
N ASP A 98 8.10 12.21 -18.32
CA ASP A 98 7.31 12.34 -17.09
C ASP A 98 7.99 11.66 -15.88
N LEU A 99 7.41 11.82 -14.68
CA LEU A 99 7.97 11.39 -13.39
C LEU A 99 8.33 9.91 -13.32
N PHE A 100 7.49 9.06 -13.89
CA PHE A 100 7.60 7.62 -13.77
C PHE A 100 7.84 6.94 -15.13
N ALA A 101 8.50 7.65 -16.06
CA ALA A 101 8.79 7.14 -17.40
C ALA A 101 9.49 5.78 -17.37
N GLY A 102 8.89 4.76 -17.98
CA GLY A 102 9.36 3.39 -18.01
C GLY A 102 9.02 2.55 -16.78
N PHE A 103 8.20 3.05 -15.86
CA PHE A 103 7.80 2.31 -14.64
C PHE A 103 7.02 1.04 -14.98
N THR A 104 6.09 1.10 -15.90
CA THR A 104 5.32 -0.08 -16.34
C THR A 104 6.24 -1.19 -16.83
N GLU A 105 7.19 -0.87 -17.70
CA GLU A 105 8.07 -1.86 -18.30
C GLU A 105 9.13 -2.41 -17.35
N ARG A 106 9.64 -1.56 -16.47
CA ARG A 106 10.76 -1.91 -15.58
C ARG A 106 10.32 -2.45 -14.23
N VAL A 107 9.08 -2.19 -13.82
CA VAL A 107 8.56 -2.55 -12.49
C VAL A 107 7.29 -3.38 -12.57
N LEU A 108 6.21 -2.83 -13.16
CA LEU A 108 4.89 -3.52 -13.13
C LEU A 108 4.87 -4.82 -13.92
N ILE A 109 5.42 -4.83 -15.13
CA ILE A 109 5.48 -6.03 -15.96
C ILE A 109 6.37 -7.10 -15.31
N PRO A 110 7.61 -6.82 -14.87
CA PRO A 110 8.41 -7.79 -14.13
C PRO A 110 7.72 -8.34 -12.88
N TRP A 111 7.10 -7.48 -12.06
CA TRP A 111 6.38 -7.93 -10.88
C TRP A 111 5.21 -8.87 -11.21
N LYS A 112 4.38 -8.49 -12.17
CA LYS A 112 3.26 -9.34 -12.62
C LYS A 112 3.73 -10.67 -13.22
N ARG A 113 4.80 -10.64 -14.01
CA ARG A 113 5.39 -11.86 -14.57
C ARG A 113 5.91 -12.77 -13.46
N TYR A 114 6.63 -12.20 -12.49
CA TYR A 114 7.07 -12.96 -11.32
C TYR A 114 5.89 -13.64 -10.61
N LEU A 115 4.80 -12.93 -10.36
CA LEU A 115 3.62 -13.53 -9.76
C LEU A 115 3.02 -14.66 -10.61
N LEU A 116 2.87 -14.44 -11.92
CA LEU A 116 2.36 -15.47 -12.85
C LEU A 116 3.25 -16.71 -12.91
N ASP A 117 4.57 -16.53 -13.00
CA ASP A 117 5.55 -17.61 -13.06
C ASP A 117 5.56 -18.48 -11.80
N HIS A 118 5.04 -17.93 -10.68
CA HIS A 118 4.88 -18.62 -9.41
C HIS A 118 3.42 -19.01 -9.10
N GLY A 119 2.56 -19.08 -10.11
CA GLY A 119 1.20 -19.60 -10.00
C GLY A 119 0.18 -18.64 -9.42
N PHE A 120 0.50 -17.34 -9.35
CA PHE A 120 -0.45 -16.34 -8.93
C PHE A 120 -1.29 -15.80 -10.08
N GLU A 121 -2.55 -15.49 -9.77
CA GLU A 121 -3.50 -14.77 -10.61
C GLU A 121 -4.21 -13.71 -9.76
N TRP A 122 -4.76 -12.69 -10.39
CA TRP A 122 -5.49 -11.60 -9.73
C TRP A 122 -6.60 -11.05 -10.62
N ASP A 123 -7.61 -10.47 -9.99
CA ASP A 123 -8.66 -9.73 -10.71
C ASP A 123 -8.23 -8.27 -10.93
N ARG A 124 -7.43 -7.73 -10.01
CA ARG A 124 -6.90 -6.37 -10.08
C ARG A 124 -5.49 -6.28 -9.48
N CYS A 125 -4.57 -5.67 -10.23
CA CYS A 125 -3.24 -5.32 -9.73
C CYS A 125 -2.83 -3.97 -10.33
N TYR A 126 -2.64 -2.97 -9.48
CA TYR A 126 -2.24 -1.62 -9.88
C TYR A 126 -1.26 -1.03 -8.87
N ALA A 127 -0.52 0.01 -9.30
CA ALA A 127 0.40 0.73 -8.43
C ALA A 127 -0.08 2.15 -8.20
N LEU A 128 -0.05 2.59 -6.95
CA LEU A 128 -0.34 3.96 -6.55
C LEU A 128 0.86 4.56 -5.81
N ALA A 129 1.07 5.87 -5.96
CA ALA A 129 2.10 6.58 -5.24
C ALA A 129 1.52 7.24 -3.97
N ARG A 130 2.32 7.22 -2.91
CA ARG A 130 2.04 7.91 -1.65
C ARG A 130 3.21 8.77 -1.23
N VAL A 131 2.89 10.00 -0.85
CA VAL A 131 3.80 10.88 -0.14
C VAL A 131 3.22 11.13 1.24
N SER A 132 4.05 11.05 2.26
CA SER A 132 3.71 11.52 3.61
C SER A 132 4.68 12.62 3.99
N GLY A 133 4.17 13.79 4.34
CA GLY A 133 4.96 14.89 4.88
C GLY A 133 5.48 14.56 6.28
N PRO A 134 6.31 15.44 6.85
CA PRO A 134 6.86 15.23 8.18
C PRO A 134 5.77 15.14 9.25
N ASN A 135 6.01 14.32 10.28
CA ASN A 135 5.13 14.15 11.43
C ASN A 135 3.67 13.80 11.08
N THR A 136 3.49 13.01 10.01
CA THR A 136 2.18 12.47 9.66
C THR A 136 2.00 11.05 10.16
N CYS A 137 0.76 10.66 10.37
CA CYS A 137 0.41 9.27 10.60
C CYS A 137 -0.68 8.82 9.62
N THR A 138 -0.68 7.54 9.28
CA THR A 138 -1.86 6.86 8.75
C THR A 138 -2.53 6.17 9.91
N GLY A 139 -3.70 6.66 10.32
CA GLY A 139 -4.43 6.11 11.45
C GLY A 139 -4.73 4.63 11.31
N TYR A 140 -5.09 4.00 12.41
CA TYR A 140 -5.46 2.59 12.45
C TYR A 140 -6.53 2.23 11.42
N HIS A 141 -6.28 1.20 10.62
CA HIS A 141 -7.19 0.71 9.61
C HIS A 141 -6.81 -0.70 9.13
N MET A 142 -7.62 -1.26 8.26
CA MET A 142 -7.34 -2.50 7.53
C MET A 142 -7.57 -2.27 6.05
N ASP A 143 -6.61 -2.72 5.23
CA ASP A 143 -6.77 -2.73 3.78
C ASP A 143 -7.65 -3.91 3.35
N ARG A 144 -8.41 -3.73 2.28
CA ARG A 144 -9.22 -4.79 1.66
C ARG A 144 -8.55 -5.41 0.44
N SER A 145 -7.23 -5.31 0.36
CA SER A 145 -6.39 -5.93 -0.67
C SER A 145 -5.04 -6.31 -0.07
N ASN A 146 -4.40 -7.30 -0.65
CA ASN A 146 -2.99 -7.54 -0.35
C ASN A 146 -2.15 -6.43 -1.01
N VAL A 147 -1.22 -5.86 -0.28
CA VAL A 147 -0.41 -4.72 -0.73
C VAL A 147 1.07 -5.05 -0.56
N LEU A 148 1.82 -5.03 -1.66
CA LEU A 148 3.26 -4.87 -1.57
C LEU A 148 3.54 -3.37 -1.45
N PHE A 149 3.99 -2.95 -0.29
CA PHE A 149 4.43 -1.58 -0.05
C PHE A 149 5.94 -1.46 -0.27
N TRP A 150 6.35 -0.60 -1.17
CA TRP A 150 7.73 -0.21 -1.42
C TRP A 150 7.96 1.19 -0.84
N ASN A 151 8.67 1.29 0.27
CA ASN A 151 9.13 2.59 0.76
C ASN A 151 10.40 2.97 0.00
N VAL A 152 10.25 3.88 -0.95
CA VAL A 152 11.35 4.29 -1.84
C VAL A 152 12.33 5.20 -1.11
N ARG A 153 11.81 6.15 -0.32
CA ARG A 153 12.63 7.12 0.42
C ARG A 153 11.98 7.57 1.71
N GLY A 154 12.84 7.89 2.68
CA GLY A 154 12.47 8.36 4.00
C GLY A 154 12.11 7.23 4.96
N ARG A 155 11.92 7.57 6.22
CA ARG A 155 11.68 6.62 7.30
C ARG A 155 10.22 6.61 7.73
N LYS A 156 9.67 5.40 7.87
CA LYS A 156 8.37 5.14 8.48
C LYS A 156 8.48 4.09 9.57
N VAL A 157 7.51 4.10 10.48
CA VAL A 157 7.29 2.96 11.38
C VAL A 157 5.91 2.40 11.05
N PHE A 158 5.89 1.15 10.63
CA PHE A 158 4.67 0.42 10.31
C PHE A 158 4.31 -0.49 11.49
N HIS A 159 3.13 -0.33 12.04
CA HIS A 159 2.66 -1.06 13.21
C HIS A 159 1.54 -2.02 12.84
N GLY A 160 1.45 -3.10 13.59
CA GLY A 160 0.39 -4.09 13.53
C GLY A 160 0.35 -4.88 14.83
N PHE A 161 -0.17 -6.11 14.78
CA PHE A 161 -0.20 -7.01 15.92
C PHE A 161 0.56 -8.30 15.64
N HIS A 162 1.22 -8.85 16.67
CA HIS A 162 1.83 -10.18 16.59
C HIS A 162 0.77 -11.27 16.37
N ASP A 163 -0.40 -11.11 16.96
CA ASP A 163 -1.58 -11.96 16.78
C ASP A 163 -2.80 -11.09 16.41
N PRO A 164 -3.00 -10.81 15.10
CA PRO A 164 -4.14 -10.00 14.67
C PRO A 164 -5.49 -10.64 14.98
N ASP A 165 -5.59 -11.97 15.01
CA ASP A 165 -6.86 -12.68 15.27
C ASP A 165 -7.31 -12.53 16.73
N ARG A 166 -6.37 -12.38 17.66
CA ARG A 166 -6.67 -12.08 19.05
C ARG A 166 -7.31 -10.70 19.24
N TRP A 167 -6.80 -9.69 18.55
CA TRP A 167 -7.22 -8.31 18.73
C TRP A 167 -8.37 -7.91 17.83
N VAL A 168 -8.42 -8.46 16.64
CA VAL A 168 -9.46 -8.18 15.65
C VAL A 168 -9.82 -9.48 14.93
N PRO A 169 -10.73 -10.29 15.52
CA PRO A 169 -11.22 -11.50 14.86
C PRO A 169 -11.70 -11.23 13.44
N LEU A 170 -11.56 -12.22 12.57
CA LEU A 170 -11.80 -12.06 11.13
C LEU A 170 -13.23 -11.60 10.80
N GLU A 171 -14.23 -12.09 11.54
CA GLU A 171 -15.61 -11.67 11.40
C GLU A 171 -15.78 -10.18 11.67
N GLN A 172 -15.12 -9.67 12.72
CA GLN A 172 -15.09 -8.24 13.05
C GLN A 172 -14.36 -7.44 11.97
N ALA A 173 -13.19 -7.92 11.50
CA ALA A 173 -12.42 -7.27 10.45
C ALA A 173 -13.22 -7.09 9.15
N THR A 174 -14.16 -8.00 8.88
CA THR A 174 -15.00 -7.98 7.67
C THR A 174 -16.23 -7.09 7.82
N ALA A 175 -16.75 -6.93 9.04
CA ALA A 175 -18.06 -6.32 9.33
C ALA A 175 -18.13 -4.79 9.10
N GLY A 176 -17.03 -4.07 8.81
CA GLY A 176 -17.10 -2.68 8.38
C GLY A 176 -16.46 -1.64 9.32
N ARG A 177 -17.14 -0.50 9.54
CA ARG A 177 -16.53 0.69 10.17
C ARG A 177 -16.07 0.49 11.61
N GLU A 178 -16.75 -0.33 12.40
CA GLU A 178 -16.37 -0.57 13.80
C GLU A 178 -15.01 -1.27 13.92
N ALA A 179 -14.66 -2.07 12.93
CA ALA A 179 -13.34 -2.70 12.83
C ALA A 179 -12.19 -1.72 12.54
N GLN A 180 -12.49 -0.47 12.20
CA GLN A 180 -11.51 0.61 12.00
C GLN A 180 -11.18 1.38 13.29
N ILE A 181 -11.70 0.93 14.43
CA ILE A 181 -11.39 1.49 15.75
C ILE A 181 -10.31 0.62 16.39
N MET A 182 -9.22 1.27 16.78
CA MET A 182 -8.14 0.54 17.48
C MET A 182 -8.65 -0.08 18.78
N PRO A 183 -8.36 -1.35 19.04
CA PRO A 183 -8.73 -1.97 20.31
C PRO A 183 -8.14 -1.23 21.51
N GLU A 184 -8.90 -1.17 22.59
CA GLU A 184 -8.42 -0.56 23.84
C GLU A 184 -7.47 -1.49 24.60
N ASN A 185 -6.56 -0.91 25.38
CA ASN A 185 -5.66 -1.61 26.30
C ASN A 185 -4.80 -2.69 25.64
N VAL A 186 -4.34 -2.45 24.40
CA VAL A 186 -3.36 -3.31 23.74
C VAL A 186 -2.00 -3.14 24.45
N PRO A 187 -1.41 -4.18 25.02
CA PRO A 187 -0.06 -4.11 25.58
C PRO A 187 1.00 -3.85 24.50
N ASP A 188 2.05 -3.13 24.83
CA ASP A 188 3.15 -2.82 23.89
C ASP A 188 3.80 -4.10 23.32
N GLU A 189 3.88 -5.17 24.13
CA GLU A 189 4.42 -6.47 23.70
C GLU A 189 3.57 -7.19 22.64
N ASP A 190 2.29 -6.85 22.49
CA ASP A 190 1.42 -7.39 21.44
C ASP A 190 1.49 -6.58 20.14
N VAL A 191 2.11 -5.40 20.19
CA VAL A 191 2.33 -4.55 19.00
C VAL A 191 3.56 -5.01 18.24
N LEU A 192 3.38 -5.29 16.96
CA LEU A 192 4.45 -5.60 16.01
C LEU A 192 4.81 -4.32 15.25
N SER A 193 6.04 -3.84 15.39
CA SER A 193 6.50 -2.62 14.72
C SER A 193 7.66 -2.91 13.78
N TYR A 194 7.60 -2.37 12.57
CA TYR A 194 8.65 -2.44 11.58
C TYR A 194 9.19 -1.03 11.30
N GLU A 195 10.49 -0.82 11.51
CA GLU A 195 11.16 0.35 10.97
C GLU A 195 11.43 0.14 9.48
N ILE A 196 10.91 1.04 8.67
CA ILE A 196 10.96 0.98 7.21
C ILE A 196 11.78 2.19 6.73
N GLY A 197 12.97 1.93 6.24
CA GLY A 197 13.88 2.92 5.64
C GLY A 197 13.77 2.97 4.12
N ASP A 198 14.77 3.60 3.50
CA ASP A 198 14.88 3.69 2.05
C ASP A 198 14.94 2.28 1.43
N ASN A 199 14.27 2.15 0.30
CA ASN A 199 14.23 0.92 -0.51
C ASN A 199 13.81 -0.34 0.27
N THR A 200 12.91 -0.17 1.22
CA THR A 200 12.38 -1.28 2.04
C THR A 200 11.02 -1.72 1.53
N PHE A 201 10.79 -3.02 1.50
CA PHE A 201 9.54 -3.62 1.04
C PHE A 201 8.82 -4.33 2.18
N LEU A 202 7.50 -4.13 2.24
CA LEU A 202 6.63 -4.76 3.23
C LEU A 202 5.41 -5.35 2.53
N TRP A 203 5.15 -6.62 2.79
CA TRP A 203 3.88 -7.25 2.40
C TRP A 203 2.85 -7.04 3.49
N ASN A 204 1.84 -6.23 3.18
CA ASN A 204 0.69 -5.98 4.03
C ASN A 204 -0.48 -6.83 3.57
N HIS A 205 -0.95 -7.71 4.45
CA HIS A 205 -2.05 -8.60 4.12
C HIS A 205 -3.41 -7.92 4.18
N LEU A 206 -4.31 -8.39 3.34
CA LEU A 206 -5.73 -8.07 3.38
C LEU A 206 -6.31 -8.32 4.79
N LEU A 207 -7.13 -7.39 5.29
CA LEU A 207 -7.76 -7.40 6.61
C LEU A 207 -6.78 -7.48 7.79
N THR A 208 -5.52 -7.13 7.59
CA THR A 208 -4.58 -7.01 8.70
C THR A 208 -4.67 -5.61 9.29
N PRO A 209 -4.98 -5.49 10.60
CA PRO A 209 -5.02 -4.21 11.28
C PRO A 209 -3.62 -3.58 11.34
N HIS A 210 -3.51 -2.31 10.97
CA HIS A 210 -2.24 -1.60 10.99
C HIS A 210 -2.41 -0.08 11.06
N TRP A 211 -1.33 0.60 11.46
CA TRP A 211 -1.16 2.06 11.39
C TRP A 211 0.28 2.39 11.06
N VAL A 212 0.53 3.61 10.59
CA VAL A 212 1.87 3.97 10.11
C VAL A 212 2.23 5.38 10.55
N ASP A 213 3.38 5.53 11.15
CA ASP A 213 3.96 6.83 11.49
C ASP A 213 5.04 7.22 10.48
N ALA A 214 5.03 8.47 10.06
CA ALA A 214 6.02 9.06 9.18
C ALA A 214 6.64 10.30 9.87
N PRO A 215 7.77 10.12 10.60
CA PRO A 215 8.41 11.23 11.30
C PRO A 215 9.07 12.24 10.36
N GLU A 216 9.34 11.85 9.12
CA GLU A 216 9.95 12.68 8.09
C GLU A 216 9.22 12.55 6.75
N LEU A 217 9.63 13.35 5.77
CA LEU A 217 9.12 13.24 4.41
C LEU A 217 9.43 11.86 3.82
N THR A 218 8.39 11.17 3.37
CA THR A 218 8.53 9.85 2.73
C THR A 218 7.84 9.80 1.39
N PHE A 219 8.39 8.97 0.51
CA PHE A 219 7.76 8.61 -0.75
C PHE A 219 7.76 7.10 -0.92
N GLY A 220 6.65 6.53 -1.35
CA GLY A 220 6.53 5.10 -1.59
C GLY A 220 5.47 4.74 -2.62
N ILE A 221 5.54 3.49 -3.07
CA ILE A 221 4.63 2.87 -4.04
C ILE A 221 3.89 1.71 -3.37
N ASN A 222 2.60 1.66 -3.54
CA ASN A 222 1.77 0.53 -3.12
C ASN A 222 1.31 -0.25 -4.34
N PHE A 223 1.65 -1.52 -4.43
CA PHE A 223 1.07 -2.46 -5.40
C PHE A 223 -0.12 -3.14 -4.73
N SER A 224 -1.31 -2.79 -5.17
CA SER A 224 -2.56 -3.31 -4.59
C SER A 224 -3.07 -4.47 -5.43
N HIS A 225 -3.30 -5.63 -4.78
CA HIS A 225 -3.75 -6.86 -5.41
C HIS A 225 -5.13 -7.23 -4.88
N GLY A 226 -6.13 -7.24 -5.74
CA GLY A 226 -7.49 -7.69 -5.42
C GLY A 226 -7.83 -8.97 -6.20
N GLY A 227 -8.53 -9.89 -5.57
CA GLY A 227 -8.81 -11.21 -6.15
C GLY A 227 -7.59 -12.09 -6.31
N LEU A 228 -6.60 -11.95 -5.40
CA LEU A 228 -5.33 -12.68 -5.50
C LEU A 228 -5.54 -14.17 -5.25
N ARG A 229 -5.10 -14.99 -6.22
CA ARG A 229 -5.16 -16.45 -6.18
C ARG A 229 -3.78 -17.04 -6.36
N HIS A 230 -3.53 -18.17 -5.72
CA HIS A 230 -2.36 -19.00 -5.97
C HIS A 230 -2.80 -20.41 -6.35
N ASN A 231 -2.40 -20.86 -7.53
CA ASN A 231 -2.81 -22.14 -8.12
C ASN A 231 -4.35 -22.31 -8.12
N GLY A 232 -5.09 -21.25 -8.50
CA GLY A 232 -6.54 -21.21 -8.54
C GLY A 232 -7.24 -21.01 -7.18
N ARG A 233 -6.52 -21.11 -6.07
CA ARG A 233 -7.09 -20.90 -4.72
C ARG A 233 -7.04 -19.43 -4.35
N LEU A 234 -8.20 -18.81 -4.13
CA LEU A 234 -8.31 -17.45 -3.63
C LEU A 234 -7.65 -17.31 -2.25
N CYS A 235 -7.04 -16.15 -1.97
CA CYS A 235 -6.61 -15.80 -0.63
C CYS A 235 -7.74 -16.09 0.37
N ARG A 236 -7.44 -16.82 1.46
CA ARG A 236 -8.48 -17.31 2.40
C ARG A 236 -9.26 -16.18 3.06
N TYR A 237 -8.62 -15.03 3.30
CA TYR A 237 -9.28 -13.87 3.87
C TYR A 237 -10.15 -13.14 2.86
N GLU A 238 -9.78 -13.16 1.60
CA GLU A 238 -10.60 -12.65 0.52
C GLU A 238 -11.79 -13.57 0.22
N GLN A 239 -11.60 -14.90 0.33
CA GLN A 239 -12.69 -15.87 0.30
C GLN A 239 -13.70 -15.61 1.42
N HIS A 240 -13.22 -15.33 2.64
CA HIS A 240 -14.07 -14.98 3.77
C HIS A 240 -14.90 -13.71 3.50
N VAL A 241 -14.30 -12.66 2.88
CA VAL A 241 -15.02 -11.46 2.45
C VAL A 241 -16.12 -11.81 1.44
N TYR A 242 -15.83 -12.68 0.48
CA TYR A 242 -16.82 -13.16 -0.47
C TYR A 242 -17.97 -13.91 0.20
N ASP A 243 -17.65 -14.81 1.12
CA ASP A 243 -18.65 -15.63 1.82
C ASP A 243 -19.58 -14.76 2.66
N MET A 244 -19.07 -13.70 3.28
CA MET A 244 -19.85 -12.79 4.11
C MET A 244 -20.66 -11.74 3.32
N LEU A 245 -20.06 -11.17 2.27
CA LEU A 245 -20.62 -10.02 1.57
C LEU A 245 -21.24 -10.36 0.20
N GLY A 246 -20.99 -11.56 -0.31
CA GLY A 246 -21.39 -11.98 -1.65
C GLY A 246 -20.59 -11.34 -2.78
N HIS A 247 -19.60 -10.52 -2.48
CA HIS A 247 -18.74 -9.86 -3.45
C HIS A 247 -17.44 -9.36 -2.80
N ASN A 248 -16.42 -9.11 -3.62
CA ASN A 248 -15.21 -8.42 -3.16
C ASN A 248 -15.31 -6.92 -3.50
N PRO A 249 -15.48 -6.04 -2.49
CA PRO A 249 -15.65 -4.61 -2.73
C PRO A 249 -14.44 -3.95 -3.40
N ASN A 250 -13.25 -4.53 -3.28
CA ASN A 250 -12.04 -3.96 -3.89
C ASN A 250 -11.89 -4.24 -5.38
N VAL A 251 -12.43 -5.36 -5.86
CA VAL A 251 -12.44 -5.68 -7.29
C VAL A 251 -13.39 -4.75 -8.04
N GLN A 252 -14.47 -4.32 -7.37
CA GLN A 252 -15.51 -3.48 -7.97
C GLN A 252 -15.20 -1.98 -7.91
N TRP A 253 -14.27 -1.56 -7.06
CA TRP A 253 -14.08 -0.13 -6.72
C TRP A 253 -13.49 0.71 -7.85
N HIS A 254 -12.82 0.12 -8.85
CA HIS A 254 -12.27 0.81 -10.01
C HIS A 254 -12.39 -0.04 -11.28
N PRO A 255 -13.60 -0.16 -11.86
CA PRO A 255 -13.79 -0.92 -13.08
C PRO A 255 -12.95 -0.43 -14.28
N GLU A 256 -12.62 0.87 -14.31
CA GLU A 256 -11.79 1.46 -15.37
C GLU A 256 -10.29 1.13 -15.22
N THR A 257 -9.78 1.02 -14.00
CA THR A 257 -8.40 0.58 -13.73
C THR A 257 -8.25 -0.94 -13.84
N ALA A 258 -9.26 -1.71 -13.49
CA ALA A 258 -9.24 -3.16 -13.62
C ALA A 258 -9.03 -3.62 -15.08
N SER A 259 -9.60 -2.90 -16.05
CA SER A 259 -9.47 -3.24 -17.47
C SER A 259 -8.08 -2.96 -18.05
N ARG A 260 -7.34 -2.01 -17.49
CA ARG A 260 -5.98 -1.62 -17.98
C ARG A 260 -4.88 -2.54 -17.46
N VAL A 261 -5.13 -3.30 -16.41
CA VAL A 261 -4.10 -3.99 -15.62
C VAL A 261 -4.45 -5.46 -15.37
N SER A 262 -5.40 -6.05 -16.10
CA SER A 262 -5.69 -7.48 -16.03
C SER A 262 -4.51 -8.31 -16.58
N ALA A 263 -4.39 -9.59 -16.16
CA ALA A 263 -3.42 -10.53 -16.73
C ALA A 263 -3.50 -10.61 -18.27
N ALA A 264 -4.68 -10.31 -18.85
CA ALA A 264 -4.88 -10.20 -20.29
C ALA A 264 -4.11 -9.03 -20.94
N GLY A 265 -3.73 -8.01 -20.19
CA GLY A 265 -2.89 -6.89 -20.67
C GLY A 265 -1.39 -7.22 -20.78
N LEU A 266 -0.99 -8.43 -20.39
CA LEU A 266 0.37 -8.96 -20.61
C LEU A 266 0.49 -9.82 -21.87
N LYS A 267 -0.58 -9.92 -22.69
CA LYS A 267 -0.54 -10.63 -23.98
C LYS A 267 -0.18 -9.69 -25.10
#